data_94185d1a64bad199347664e011c919a9
#
_entry.id   94185d1a64bad199347664e011c919a9
#
_cell.length_a   1.000
_cell.length_b   1.000
_cell.length_c   1.000
_cell.angle_alpha   90.00
_cell.angle_beta   90.00
_cell.angle_gamma   90.00
#
_symmetry.space_group_name_H-M   'P 1'
#
loop_
_entity.id
_entity.type
_entity.pdbx_description
1 polymer ?
#
loop_
_entity_poly.entity_id
_entity_poly.type
_entity_poly.pdbx_seq_one_letter_code
_entity_poly.pdbx_strand_id
1 'polypeptide(L)'
;MTLDRRLLGRRIAVLAADGFEKVELTVPIAALRAACADVEIVSLRHGRIRGVNLHEPAARVAVDRSLAEVDARDYDALFIPGGFIGPDLLRQSQAARSFARAFDAAGKPVATLGHGAWLLVSADLAAGRTMTSWPGIRDDLVHAGATWLDEAVVRDGNWLTSRGPHDLPRFVRALVEHFAGATRDERRPQPPQRTSAPQHETPPRFVVGALQRLPRRTLGATAVAVGLLTLYAMRARRRRSRSLGLVSF
;
A
#
# COMPACT_ATOMS: atom_id res chain seq x y z
N MET A 1 6.35 -16.23 25.41
CA MET A 1 6.48 -15.44 24.17
C MET A 1 6.64 -14.00 24.61
N THR A 2 7.83 -13.43 24.58
CA THR A 2 8.07 -12.01 24.91
C THR A 2 7.45 -11.16 23.82
N LEU A 3 6.58 -10.22 24.21
CA LEU A 3 6.00 -9.25 23.30
C LEU A 3 7.13 -8.39 22.69
N ASP A 4 7.13 -8.26 21.38
CA ASP A 4 8.03 -7.30 20.69
C ASP A 4 7.55 -5.88 21.02
N ARG A 5 8.37 -5.13 21.75
CA ARG A 5 8.04 -3.77 22.22
C ARG A 5 8.94 -2.71 21.62
N ARG A 6 9.60 -3.03 20.51
CA ARG A 6 10.60 -2.13 19.88
C ARG A 6 10.04 -0.78 19.44
N LEU A 7 8.74 -0.70 19.17
CA LEU A 7 8.06 0.51 18.72
C LEU A 7 7.09 1.07 19.76
N LEU A 8 7.20 0.65 21.02
CA LEU A 8 6.34 1.17 22.08
C LEU A 8 6.47 2.71 22.20
N GLY A 9 5.33 3.41 22.15
CA GLY A 9 5.26 4.86 22.20
C GLY A 9 5.58 5.58 20.87
N ARG A 10 5.87 4.83 19.78
CA ARG A 10 6.05 5.41 18.44
C ARG A 10 4.71 5.59 17.75
N ARG A 11 4.44 6.79 17.27
CA ARG A 11 3.29 7.10 16.41
C ARG A 11 3.72 7.10 14.95
N ILE A 12 3.06 6.27 14.14
CA ILE A 12 3.42 6.04 12.75
C ILE A 12 2.27 6.45 11.84
N ALA A 13 2.52 7.40 10.95
CA ALA A 13 1.60 7.73 9.88
C ALA A 13 1.74 6.73 8.73
N VAL A 14 0.65 6.13 8.31
CA VAL A 14 0.55 5.32 7.08
C VAL A 14 -0.22 6.12 6.06
N LEU A 15 0.47 6.74 5.12
CA LEU A 15 -0.14 7.59 4.10
C LEU A 15 -0.60 6.76 2.91
N ALA A 16 -1.90 6.58 2.77
CA ALA A 16 -2.50 5.74 1.73
C ALA A 16 -3.75 6.40 1.11
N ALA A 17 -4.05 6.06 -0.14
CA ALA A 17 -5.26 6.48 -0.84
C ALA A 17 -5.97 5.28 -1.48
N ASP A 18 -7.16 5.48 -2.05
CA ASP A 18 -7.87 4.43 -2.80
C ASP A 18 -6.96 3.82 -3.87
N GLY A 19 -7.00 2.50 -4.01
CA GLY A 19 -6.14 1.77 -4.94
C GLY A 19 -4.75 1.42 -4.40
N PHE A 20 -4.57 1.43 -3.07
CA PHE A 20 -3.39 0.84 -2.44
C PHE A 20 -3.37 -0.68 -2.64
N GLU A 21 -2.19 -1.30 -2.77
CA GLU A 21 -2.07 -2.76 -2.79
C GLU A 21 -2.35 -3.33 -1.40
N LYS A 22 -3.35 -4.20 -1.31
CA LYS A 22 -3.87 -4.69 -0.02
C LYS A 22 -2.79 -5.28 0.89
N VAL A 23 -1.97 -6.18 0.36
CA VAL A 23 -0.96 -6.85 1.19
C VAL A 23 0.17 -5.90 1.59
N GLU A 24 0.48 -4.91 0.76
CA GLU A 24 1.49 -3.89 1.04
C GLU A 24 1.07 -2.88 2.11
N LEU A 25 -0.22 -2.75 2.38
CA LEU A 25 -0.73 -1.98 3.51
C LEU A 25 -0.89 -2.86 4.75
N THR A 26 -1.61 -3.99 4.62
CA THR A 26 -2.11 -4.73 5.78
C THR A 26 -1.00 -5.49 6.52
N VAL A 27 -0.05 -6.07 5.79
CA VAL A 27 1.05 -6.86 6.39
C VAL A 27 2.02 -5.97 7.17
N PRO A 28 2.51 -4.83 6.62
CA PRO A 28 3.35 -3.92 7.39
C PRO A 28 2.64 -3.32 8.62
N ILE A 29 1.37 -2.90 8.49
CA ILE A 29 0.60 -2.38 9.65
C ILE A 29 0.49 -3.43 10.75
N ALA A 30 0.20 -4.69 10.40
CA ALA A 30 0.11 -5.77 11.38
C ALA A 30 1.45 -5.96 12.13
N ALA A 31 2.57 -5.88 11.43
CA ALA A 31 3.89 -6.01 12.04
C ALA A 31 4.26 -4.81 12.93
N LEU A 32 3.95 -3.58 12.49
CA LEU A 32 4.19 -2.38 13.29
C LEU A 32 3.37 -2.42 14.59
N ARG A 33 2.09 -2.79 14.51
CA ARG A 33 1.23 -2.96 15.69
C ARG A 33 1.69 -4.12 16.59
N ALA A 34 2.16 -5.22 16.03
CA ALA A 34 2.75 -6.32 16.78
C ALA A 34 4.04 -5.91 17.53
N ALA A 35 4.76 -4.91 17.02
CA ALA A 35 5.90 -4.28 17.68
C ALA A 35 5.49 -3.13 18.64
N CYS A 36 4.20 -3.00 18.96
CA CYS A 36 3.60 -2.02 19.86
C CYS A 36 3.64 -0.56 19.35
N ALA A 37 3.67 -0.31 18.05
CA ALA A 37 3.48 1.02 17.50
C ALA A 37 2.01 1.46 17.55
N ASP A 38 1.78 2.76 17.75
CA ASP A 38 0.52 3.44 17.45
C ASP A 38 0.51 3.79 15.96
N VAL A 39 -0.42 3.19 15.19
CA VAL A 39 -0.44 3.29 13.74
C VAL A 39 -1.75 3.89 13.29
N GLU A 40 -1.68 5.05 12.64
CA GLU A 40 -2.81 5.74 12.04
C GLU A 40 -2.74 5.72 10.51
N ILE A 41 -3.86 5.37 9.87
CA ILE A 41 -4.02 5.47 8.41
C ILE A 41 -4.47 6.89 8.08
N VAL A 42 -3.56 7.64 7.45
CA VAL A 42 -3.79 9.01 6.97
C VAL A 42 -4.12 8.96 5.48
N SER A 43 -5.16 9.67 5.06
CA SER A 43 -5.57 9.68 3.65
C SER A 43 -6.01 11.06 3.18
N LEU A 44 -6.23 11.19 1.87
CA LEU A 44 -6.70 12.43 1.22
C LEU A 44 -8.11 12.85 1.66
N ARG A 45 -8.88 11.92 2.23
CA ARG A 45 -10.26 12.13 2.65
C ARG A 45 -10.62 11.24 3.83
N HIS A 46 -11.68 11.57 4.53
CA HIS A 46 -12.27 10.75 5.58
C HIS A 46 -12.98 9.49 5.04
N GLY A 47 -13.41 8.65 5.97
CA GLY A 47 -14.24 7.50 5.73
C GLY A 47 -13.44 6.22 5.49
N ARG A 48 -13.55 5.63 4.32
CA ARG A 48 -12.88 4.35 3.99
C ARG A 48 -12.24 4.43 2.62
N ILE A 49 -11.03 3.94 2.52
CA ILE A 49 -10.32 3.77 1.25
C ILE A 49 -10.36 2.30 0.83
N ARG A 50 -10.41 2.05 -0.47
CA ARG A 50 -10.47 0.71 -1.06
C ARG A 50 -9.10 0.28 -1.55
N GLY A 51 -8.67 -0.90 -1.12
CA GLY A 51 -7.49 -1.55 -1.67
C GLY A 51 -7.76 -2.26 -2.99
N VAL A 52 -6.67 -2.72 -3.59
CA VAL A 52 -6.68 -3.62 -4.74
C VAL A 52 -5.82 -4.85 -4.45
N ASN A 53 -6.09 -5.95 -5.14
CA ASN A 53 -5.16 -7.05 -5.31
C ASN A 53 -4.74 -7.01 -6.78
N LEU A 54 -3.57 -6.47 -7.05
CA LEU A 54 -3.13 -6.07 -8.39
C LEU A 54 -4.12 -5.05 -9.01
N HIS A 55 -5.13 -5.49 -9.70
CA HIS A 55 -6.16 -4.64 -10.33
C HIS A 55 -7.58 -4.95 -9.84
N GLU A 56 -7.79 -6.07 -9.13
CA GLU A 56 -9.11 -6.39 -8.58
C GLU A 56 -9.42 -5.59 -7.33
N PRO A 57 -10.63 -5.05 -7.20
CA PRO A 57 -11.06 -4.40 -5.98
C PRO A 57 -10.95 -5.32 -4.76
N ALA A 58 -10.25 -4.87 -3.72
CA ALA A 58 -10.09 -5.57 -2.46
C ALA A 58 -10.93 -4.94 -1.33
N ALA A 59 -10.62 -5.34 -0.09
CA ALA A 59 -11.29 -4.83 1.10
C ALA A 59 -11.13 -3.32 1.27
N ARG A 60 -12.09 -2.71 1.97
CA ARG A 60 -11.99 -1.31 2.41
C ARG A 60 -11.39 -1.26 3.81
N VAL A 61 -10.51 -0.31 4.03
CA VAL A 61 -9.97 0.02 5.36
C VAL A 61 -10.51 1.38 5.82
N ALA A 62 -10.69 1.54 7.12
CA ALA A 62 -11.05 2.83 7.69
C ALA A 62 -9.84 3.78 7.60
N VAL A 63 -10.13 5.05 7.39
CA VAL A 63 -9.18 6.15 7.49
C VAL A 63 -9.27 6.71 8.90
N ASP A 64 -8.16 6.75 9.61
CA ASP A 64 -8.13 7.26 10.98
C ASP A 64 -8.10 8.79 10.99
N ARG A 65 -7.37 9.40 10.05
CA ARG A 65 -7.23 10.85 9.92
C ARG A 65 -7.23 11.29 8.45
N SER A 66 -7.82 12.43 8.20
CA SER A 66 -7.61 13.14 6.93
C SER A 66 -6.28 13.89 6.95
N LEU A 67 -5.60 13.94 5.81
CA LEU A 67 -4.34 14.66 5.65
C LEU A 67 -4.47 16.17 5.97
N ALA A 68 -5.67 16.74 5.88
CA ALA A 68 -5.94 18.11 6.24
C ALA A 68 -5.93 18.38 7.77
N GLU A 69 -5.97 17.32 8.59
CA GLU A 69 -6.11 17.42 10.05
C GLU A 69 -4.84 17.03 10.80
N VAL A 70 -3.79 16.62 10.09
CA VAL A 70 -2.57 16.10 10.70
C VAL A 70 -1.36 16.94 10.35
N ASP A 71 -0.42 16.96 11.26
CA ASP A 71 0.90 17.56 11.07
C ASP A 71 1.97 16.46 11.16
N ALA A 72 2.99 16.52 10.32
CA ALA A 72 4.11 15.57 10.35
C ALA A 72 4.85 15.60 11.71
N ARG A 73 4.73 16.69 12.48
CA ARG A 73 5.29 16.81 13.82
C ARG A 73 4.68 15.84 14.83
N ASP A 74 3.44 15.42 14.60
CA ASP A 74 2.70 14.54 15.50
C ASP A 74 3.10 13.06 15.38
N TYR A 75 3.95 12.72 14.41
CA TYR A 75 4.37 11.36 14.12
C TYR A 75 5.88 11.20 14.18
N ASP A 76 6.32 10.00 14.54
CA ASP A 76 7.74 9.62 14.59
C ASP A 76 8.26 9.08 13.26
N ALA A 77 7.41 8.48 12.44
CA ALA A 77 7.79 7.87 11.17
C ALA A 77 6.63 7.89 10.15
N LEU A 78 6.99 7.77 8.88
CA LEU A 78 6.07 7.71 7.74
C LEU A 78 6.23 6.40 6.98
N PHE A 79 5.12 5.69 6.73
CA PHE A 79 5.07 4.57 5.81
C PHE A 79 4.14 4.87 4.64
N ILE A 80 4.59 4.58 3.41
CA ILE A 80 3.83 4.79 2.17
C ILE A 80 3.73 3.43 1.46
N PRO A 81 2.57 2.75 1.48
CA PRO A 81 2.36 1.50 0.76
C PRO A 81 2.33 1.72 -0.75
N GLY A 82 2.50 0.65 -1.50
CA GLY A 82 2.38 0.69 -2.95
C GLY A 82 0.94 0.45 -3.45
N GLY A 83 0.85 -0.14 -4.62
CA GLY A 83 -0.32 -0.13 -5.48
C GLY A 83 -0.19 0.98 -6.51
N PHE A 84 -0.67 0.77 -7.74
CA PHE A 84 -0.41 1.74 -8.81
C PHE A 84 -1.39 2.92 -8.82
N ILE A 85 -2.60 2.78 -8.28
CA ILE A 85 -3.60 3.87 -8.24
C ILE A 85 -3.37 4.76 -7.00
N GLY A 86 -3.22 4.17 -5.81
CA GLY A 86 -3.09 4.91 -4.56
C GLY A 86 -1.92 5.90 -4.56
N PRO A 87 -0.69 5.45 -4.85
CA PRO A 87 0.46 6.34 -4.98
C PRO A 87 0.32 7.38 -6.10
N ASP A 88 -0.36 7.05 -7.20
CA ASP A 88 -0.63 8.03 -8.26
C ASP A 88 -1.58 9.14 -7.78
N LEU A 89 -2.60 8.82 -7.01
CA LEU A 89 -3.47 9.83 -6.37
C LEU A 89 -2.70 10.68 -5.36
N LEU A 90 -1.85 10.06 -4.54
CA LEU A 90 -1.05 10.77 -3.55
C LEU A 90 -0.07 11.75 -4.20
N ARG A 91 0.63 11.34 -5.28
CA ARG A 91 1.61 12.20 -5.96
C ARG A 91 1.02 13.47 -6.57
N GLN A 92 -0.26 13.45 -6.93
CA GLN A 92 -0.99 14.61 -7.45
C GLN A 92 -1.35 15.60 -6.35
N SER A 93 -1.45 15.15 -5.09
CA SER A 93 -1.81 15.99 -3.94
C SER A 93 -0.62 16.81 -3.44
N GLN A 94 -0.74 18.13 -3.48
CA GLN A 94 0.27 19.03 -2.89
C GLN A 94 0.43 18.77 -1.39
N ALA A 95 -0.67 18.54 -0.67
CA ALA A 95 -0.65 18.26 0.77
C ALA A 95 0.14 16.96 1.06
N ALA A 96 -0.06 15.89 0.27
CA ALA A 96 0.67 14.65 0.45
C ALA A 96 2.18 14.81 0.17
N ARG A 97 2.54 15.55 -0.88
CA ARG A 97 3.95 15.87 -1.17
C ARG A 97 4.58 16.69 -0.05
N SER A 98 3.87 17.71 0.44
CA SER A 98 4.35 18.55 1.55
C SER A 98 4.50 17.76 2.85
N PHE A 99 3.58 16.84 3.13
CA PHE A 99 3.65 15.95 4.28
C PHE A 99 4.89 15.07 4.23
N ALA A 100 5.17 14.42 3.08
CA ALA A 100 6.38 13.63 2.88
C ALA A 100 7.66 14.46 3.04
N ARG A 101 7.70 15.67 2.45
CA ARG A 101 8.84 16.60 2.62
C ARG A 101 9.09 16.98 4.09
N ALA A 102 8.04 17.16 4.88
CA ALA A 102 8.18 17.51 6.29
C ALA A 102 8.85 16.40 7.11
N PHE A 103 8.57 15.13 6.83
CA PHE A 103 9.27 13.99 7.45
C PHE A 103 10.74 13.98 7.07
N ASP A 104 11.04 14.15 5.78
CA ASP A 104 12.42 14.12 5.28
C ASP A 104 13.24 15.27 5.84
N ALA A 105 12.71 16.49 5.80
CA ALA A 105 13.37 17.70 6.36
C ALA A 105 13.63 17.57 7.86
N ALA A 106 12.76 16.86 8.59
CA ALA A 106 12.95 16.59 10.02
C ALA A 106 13.88 15.39 10.29
N GLY A 107 14.42 14.75 9.26
CA GLY A 107 15.25 13.55 9.38
C GLY A 107 14.51 12.34 9.98
N LYS A 108 13.17 12.37 9.97
CA LYS A 108 12.34 11.27 10.49
C LYS A 108 12.38 10.07 9.54
N PRO A 109 12.29 8.84 10.05
CA PRO A 109 12.27 7.64 9.23
C PRO A 109 11.09 7.65 8.23
N VAL A 110 11.41 7.37 6.97
CA VAL A 110 10.43 7.21 5.89
C VAL A 110 10.61 5.84 5.26
N ALA A 111 9.54 5.09 5.09
CA ALA A 111 9.58 3.81 4.39
C ALA A 111 8.55 3.79 3.26
N THR A 112 8.91 3.16 2.13
CA THR A 112 7.99 2.98 1.02
C THR A 112 8.17 1.63 0.33
N LEU A 113 7.12 1.18 -0.33
CA LEU A 113 7.05 -0.11 -0.99
C LEU A 113 6.46 0.04 -2.39
N GLY A 114 7.04 -0.65 -3.34
CA GLY A 114 6.50 -0.72 -4.70
C GLY A 114 6.38 0.65 -5.40
N HIS A 115 5.18 0.98 -5.83
CA HIS A 115 4.87 2.27 -6.47
C HIS A 115 4.79 3.45 -5.48
N GLY A 116 4.81 3.21 -4.17
CA GLY A 116 4.81 4.28 -3.17
C GLY A 116 5.93 5.29 -3.36
N ALA A 117 7.04 4.88 -3.97
CA ALA A 117 8.15 5.74 -4.33
C ALA A 117 7.78 6.90 -5.29
N TRP A 118 6.71 6.79 -6.06
CA TRP A 118 6.23 7.89 -6.92
C TRP A 118 5.90 9.16 -6.15
N LEU A 119 5.36 9.03 -4.93
CA LEU A 119 5.12 10.20 -4.10
C LEU A 119 6.43 10.93 -3.78
N LEU A 120 7.50 10.19 -3.48
CA LEU A 120 8.80 10.76 -3.15
C LEU A 120 9.46 11.43 -4.37
N VAL A 121 9.33 10.83 -5.56
CA VAL A 121 9.75 11.44 -6.83
C VAL A 121 9.02 12.77 -7.04
N SER A 122 7.70 12.79 -6.91
CA SER A 122 6.89 14.01 -7.13
C SER A 122 7.01 15.03 -5.99
N ALA A 123 7.59 14.63 -4.86
CA ALA A 123 7.96 15.52 -3.77
C ALA A 123 9.39 16.08 -3.90
N ASP A 124 10.10 15.83 -5.03
CA ASP A 124 11.48 16.25 -5.28
C ASP A 124 12.49 15.72 -4.25
N LEU A 125 12.25 14.51 -3.73
CA LEU A 125 13.04 13.93 -2.66
C LEU A 125 13.95 12.77 -3.14
N ALA A 126 13.89 12.40 -4.43
CA ALA A 126 14.61 11.24 -4.95
C ALA A 126 16.05 11.56 -5.40
N ALA A 127 16.33 12.81 -5.74
CA ALA A 127 17.63 13.21 -6.27
C ALA A 127 18.77 12.93 -5.28
N GLY A 128 19.81 12.23 -5.77
CA GLY A 128 21.02 11.86 -4.99
C GLY A 128 20.77 10.71 -4.00
N ARG A 129 19.57 10.14 -3.94
CA ARG A 129 19.24 8.99 -3.07
C ARG A 129 19.52 7.66 -3.74
N THR A 130 19.91 6.68 -2.94
CA THR A 130 19.96 5.27 -3.36
C THR A 130 18.68 4.59 -2.91
N MET A 131 17.93 3.99 -3.84
CA MET A 131 16.62 3.43 -3.53
C MET A 131 16.24 2.29 -4.46
N THR A 132 15.19 1.58 -4.09
CA THR A 132 14.53 0.60 -4.95
C THR A 132 13.04 0.87 -5.00
N SER A 133 12.35 0.23 -5.94
CA SER A 133 10.91 0.38 -6.15
C SER A 133 10.37 -0.81 -6.94
N TRP A 134 9.09 -0.80 -7.22
CA TRP A 134 8.57 -1.66 -8.28
C TRP A 134 9.37 -1.43 -9.57
N PRO A 135 9.85 -2.50 -10.23
CA PRO A 135 10.74 -2.36 -11.40
C PRO A 135 10.19 -1.52 -12.55
N GLY A 136 8.86 -1.54 -12.71
CA GLY A 136 8.20 -0.77 -13.77
C GLY A 136 8.31 0.76 -13.64
N ILE A 137 8.67 1.27 -12.46
CA ILE A 137 8.88 2.70 -12.22
C ILE A 137 10.35 3.07 -12.02
N ARG A 138 11.26 2.14 -12.34
CA ARG A 138 12.72 2.36 -12.25
C ARG A 138 13.15 3.64 -12.94
N ASP A 139 12.70 3.83 -14.17
CA ASP A 139 13.15 4.95 -14.99
C ASP A 139 12.64 6.29 -14.46
N ASP A 140 11.46 6.32 -13.84
CA ASP A 140 10.96 7.52 -13.14
C ASP A 140 11.93 7.95 -12.03
N LEU A 141 12.44 6.99 -11.24
CA LEU A 141 13.39 7.24 -10.17
C LEU A 141 14.75 7.69 -10.71
N VAL A 142 15.23 7.03 -11.75
CA VAL A 142 16.52 7.35 -12.39
C VAL A 142 16.46 8.76 -13.01
N HIS A 143 15.39 9.10 -13.71
CA HIS A 143 15.19 10.42 -14.27
C HIS A 143 15.02 11.51 -13.19
N ALA A 144 14.50 11.13 -12.01
CA ALA A 144 14.47 12.03 -10.86
C ALA A 144 15.83 12.15 -10.12
N GLY A 145 16.90 11.54 -10.64
CA GLY A 145 18.24 11.63 -10.10
C GLY A 145 18.59 10.63 -9.01
N ALA A 146 17.79 9.57 -8.83
CA ALA A 146 18.10 8.50 -7.89
C ALA A 146 19.03 7.44 -8.49
N THR A 147 19.82 6.80 -7.64
CA THR A 147 20.50 5.53 -7.95
C THR A 147 19.54 4.38 -7.63
N TRP A 148 19.01 3.71 -8.66
CA TRP A 148 18.08 2.60 -8.46
C TRP A 148 18.81 1.27 -8.37
N LEU A 149 18.53 0.50 -7.32
CA LEU A 149 19.10 -0.84 -7.10
C LEU A 149 18.00 -1.91 -7.20
N ASP A 150 18.34 -3.00 -7.86
CA ASP A 150 17.49 -4.19 -7.92
C ASP A 150 17.69 -5.07 -6.69
N GLU A 151 17.31 -4.54 -5.53
CA GLU A 151 17.44 -5.23 -4.25
C GLU A 151 16.08 -5.30 -3.53
N ALA A 152 15.93 -6.36 -2.72
CA ALA A 152 14.70 -6.57 -1.96
C ALA A 152 14.40 -5.42 -1.00
N VAL A 153 15.45 -4.85 -0.40
CA VAL A 153 15.38 -3.73 0.55
C VAL A 153 16.61 -2.87 0.38
N VAL A 154 16.40 -1.57 0.23
CA VAL A 154 17.48 -0.57 0.20
C VAL A 154 17.27 0.42 1.33
N ARG A 155 18.36 0.74 2.04
CA ARG A 155 18.40 1.79 3.06
C ARG A 155 19.31 2.91 2.61
N ASP A 156 18.85 4.15 2.76
CA ASP A 156 19.64 5.35 2.50
C ASP A 156 19.30 6.43 3.53
N GLY A 157 20.15 6.55 4.53
CA GLY A 157 19.93 7.47 5.64
C GLY A 157 18.62 7.17 6.38
N ASN A 158 17.70 8.14 6.38
CA ASN A 158 16.38 8.01 7.01
C ASN A 158 15.35 7.27 6.13
N TRP A 159 15.74 6.72 4.98
CA TRP A 159 14.83 6.06 4.04
C TRP A 159 15.01 4.55 3.98
N LEU A 160 13.89 3.86 3.84
CA LEU A 160 13.81 2.43 3.59
C LEU A 160 12.89 2.19 2.40
N THR A 161 13.37 1.51 1.37
CA THR A 161 12.59 1.22 0.17
C THR A 161 12.60 -0.27 -0.16
N SER A 162 11.56 -0.76 -0.85
CA SER A 162 11.45 -2.15 -1.28
C SER A 162 10.69 -2.27 -2.60
N ARG A 163 10.89 -3.37 -3.32
CA ARG A 163 10.36 -3.54 -4.69
C ARG A 163 8.88 -3.85 -4.74
N GLY A 164 8.36 -4.65 -3.81
CA GLY A 164 6.95 -5.04 -3.90
C GLY A 164 6.58 -6.23 -3.02
N PRO A 165 5.40 -6.85 -3.25
CA PRO A 165 4.82 -7.85 -2.35
C PRO A 165 5.70 -9.09 -2.11
N HIS A 166 6.50 -9.48 -3.08
CA HIS A 166 7.39 -10.64 -2.99
C HIS A 166 8.54 -10.45 -1.98
N ASP A 167 8.85 -9.20 -1.64
CA ASP A 167 9.89 -8.85 -0.68
C ASP A 167 9.35 -8.56 0.74
N LEU A 168 8.03 -8.65 0.95
CA LEU A 168 7.38 -8.34 2.23
C LEU A 168 8.04 -8.96 3.47
N PRO A 169 8.47 -10.25 3.48
CA PRO A 169 9.10 -10.83 4.66
C PRO A 169 10.40 -10.13 5.07
N ARG A 170 11.21 -9.71 4.09
CA ARG A 170 12.45 -8.96 4.32
C ARG A 170 12.16 -7.51 4.67
N PHE A 171 11.24 -6.89 3.92
CA PHE A 171 10.84 -5.52 4.15
C PHE A 171 10.26 -5.29 5.55
N VAL A 172 9.32 -6.11 6.00
CA VAL A 172 8.67 -5.97 7.31
C VAL A 172 9.66 -6.03 8.46
N ARG A 173 10.63 -6.96 8.40
CA ARG A 173 11.70 -7.03 9.40
C ARG A 173 12.52 -5.73 9.41
N ALA A 174 12.96 -5.30 8.23
CA ALA A 174 13.73 -4.08 8.07
C ALA A 174 12.95 -2.83 8.48
N LEU A 175 11.62 -2.79 8.23
CA LEU A 175 10.74 -1.68 8.59
C LEU A 175 10.67 -1.48 10.11
N VAL A 176 10.44 -2.55 10.87
CA VAL A 176 10.37 -2.47 12.33
C VAL A 176 11.72 -2.02 12.91
N GLU A 177 12.84 -2.54 12.40
CA GLU A 177 14.18 -2.12 12.79
C GLU A 177 14.45 -0.65 12.45
N HIS A 178 14.06 -0.23 11.25
CA HIS A 178 14.24 1.14 10.77
C HIS A 178 13.47 2.15 11.63
N PHE A 179 12.21 1.86 11.94
CA PHE A 179 11.38 2.74 12.76
C PHE A 179 11.72 2.71 14.26
N ALA A 180 12.36 1.64 14.72
CA ALA A 180 12.90 1.57 16.09
C ALA A 180 14.16 2.43 16.29
N GLY A 181 14.73 2.98 15.21
CA GLY A 181 15.97 3.76 15.29
C GLY A 181 17.22 2.90 15.49
N ALA A 182 17.11 1.58 15.29
CA ALA A 182 18.25 0.63 15.38
C ALA A 182 19.34 0.88 14.32
N THR A 183 19.10 1.85 13.43
CA THR A 183 20.00 2.19 12.33
C THR A 183 20.53 3.63 12.44
N ARG A 184 20.65 4.15 13.66
CA ARG A 184 21.22 5.49 13.88
C ARG A 184 22.71 5.59 13.58
N ASP A 185 23.33 4.48 13.24
CA ASP A 185 24.73 4.49 12.90
C ASP A 185 24.98 3.91 11.50
N GLU A 186 25.97 4.53 10.90
CA GLU A 186 26.61 4.17 9.65
C GLU A 186 26.01 4.79 8.38
N ARG A 187 26.08 6.14 8.29
CA ARG A 187 26.56 6.74 7.04
C ARG A 187 28.01 6.27 6.84
N ARG A 188 28.25 4.97 6.70
CA ARG A 188 29.45 4.55 5.99
C ARG A 188 29.31 5.15 4.60
N PRO A 189 30.31 5.92 4.12
CA PRO A 189 30.35 6.30 2.74
C PRO A 189 30.32 5.01 1.92
N GLN A 190 29.14 4.65 1.42
CA GLN A 190 29.07 3.54 0.48
C GLN A 190 29.79 4.01 -0.80
N PRO A 191 30.62 3.18 -1.40
CA PRO A 191 31.22 3.53 -2.69
C PRO A 191 30.09 3.90 -3.65
N PRO A 192 30.30 4.86 -4.57
CA PRO A 192 29.27 5.30 -5.49
C PRO A 192 28.69 4.09 -6.23
N GLN A 193 27.46 3.77 -5.90
CA GLN A 193 26.76 2.64 -6.52
C GLN A 193 26.26 3.08 -7.88
N ARG A 194 26.36 2.19 -8.86
CA ARG A 194 25.77 2.41 -10.17
C ARG A 194 24.34 1.89 -10.17
N THR A 195 23.46 2.62 -10.84
CA THR A 195 22.09 2.16 -11.07
C THR A 195 22.10 0.77 -11.70
N SER A 196 21.33 -0.15 -11.12
CA SER A 196 21.15 -1.50 -11.67
C SER A 196 20.44 -1.43 -13.03
N ALA A 197 20.82 -2.33 -13.94
CA ALA A 197 20.10 -2.51 -15.19
C ALA A 197 18.62 -2.86 -14.92
N PRO A 198 17.71 -2.62 -15.87
CA PRO A 198 16.35 -3.14 -15.78
C PRO A 198 16.38 -4.67 -15.61
N GLN A 199 15.59 -5.20 -14.68
CA GLN A 199 15.60 -6.65 -14.40
C GLN A 199 15.17 -7.49 -15.60
N HIS A 200 14.22 -6.97 -16.39
CA HIS A 200 13.61 -7.70 -17.49
C HIS A 200 13.25 -6.75 -18.63
N GLU A 201 13.53 -7.16 -19.84
CA GLU A 201 13.01 -6.52 -21.06
C GLU A 201 11.50 -6.70 -21.21
N THR A 202 10.91 -7.62 -20.43
CA THR A 202 9.48 -7.94 -20.45
C THR A 202 8.87 -7.86 -19.06
N PRO A 203 7.57 -7.51 -18.94
CA PRO A 203 6.88 -7.50 -17.66
C PRO A 203 7.00 -8.84 -16.92
N PRO A 204 7.05 -8.85 -15.57
CA PRO A 204 7.19 -10.07 -14.80
C PRO A 204 6.11 -11.09 -15.15
N ARG A 205 6.50 -12.31 -15.54
CA ARG A 205 5.58 -13.37 -15.98
C ARG A 205 4.49 -13.69 -14.96
N PHE A 206 4.76 -13.54 -13.66
CA PHE A 206 3.77 -13.77 -12.62
C PHE A 206 2.64 -12.76 -12.65
N VAL A 207 2.92 -11.48 -12.98
CA VAL A 207 1.91 -10.42 -13.12
C VAL A 207 1.01 -10.72 -14.33
N VAL A 208 1.62 -11.00 -15.48
CA VAL A 208 0.90 -11.37 -16.71
C VAL A 208 0.10 -12.64 -16.48
N GLY A 209 0.69 -13.66 -15.85
CA GLY A 209 0.01 -14.93 -15.54
C GLY A 209 -1.15 -14.76 -14.54
N ALA A 210 -1.02 -13.88 -13.56
CA ALA A 210 -2.11 -13.57 -12.64
C ALA A 210 -3.27 -12.88 -13.37
N LEU A 211 -2.97 -11.91 -14.24
CA LEU A 211 -3.97 -11.22 -15.06
C LEU A 211 -4.72 -12.18 -15.99
N GLN A 212 -4.01 -13.15 -16.59
CA GLN A 212 -4.60 -14.12 -17.50
C GLN A 212 -5.45 -15.20 -16.80
N ARG A 213 -5.14 -15.52 -15.54
CA ARG A 213 -5.85 -16.54 -14.75
C ARG A 213 -7.10 -16.04 -14.04
N LEU A 214 -7.37 -14.75 -14.10
CA LEU A 214 -8.59 -14.23 -13.52
C LEU A 214 -9.80 -14.84 -14.21
N PRO A 215 -10.74 -15.43 -13.44
CA PRO A 215 -11.96 -15.93 -14.02
C PRO A 215 -12.66 -14.77 -14.72
N ARG A 216 -12.89 -14.89 -16.00
CA ARG A 216 -13.82 -14.02 -16.70
C ARG A 216 -15.13 -14.16 -15.95
N ARG A 217 -15.46 -13.21 -15.08
CA ARG A 217 -16.81 -13.05 -14.55
C ARG A 217 -17.69 -12.79 -15.76
N THR A 218 -18.20 -13.85 -16.33
CA THR A 218 -19.25 -13.74 -17.33
C THR A 218 -20.40 -13.03 -16.62
N LEU A 219 -20.78 -11.88 -17.11
CA LEU A 219 -22.02 -11.15 -16.71
C LEU A 219 -23.23 -12.10 -16.62
N GLY A 220 -23.16 -13.28 -17.26
CA GLY A 220 -24.14 -14.35 -17.18
C GLY A 220 -24.35 -14.98 -15.80
N ALA A 221 -23.33 -15.13 -14.96
CA ALA A 221 -23.50 -15.81 -13.66
C ALA A 221 -24.33 -14.95 -12.68
N THR A 222 -24.17 -13.62 -12.70
CA THR A 222 -24.97 -12.71 -11.86
C THR A 222 -26.40 -12.59 -12.38
N ALA A 223 -26.61 -12.58 -13.70
CA ALA A 223 -27.94 -12.55 -14.29
C ALA A 223 -28.72 -13.85 -14.04
N VAL A 224 -28.04 -15.02 -14.07
CA VAL A 224 -28.64 -16.31 -13.73
C VAL A 224 -29.01 -16.40 -12.26
N ALA A 225 -28.16 -15.92 -11.34
CA ALA A 225 -28.44 -15.91 -9.90
C ALA A 225 -29.63 -14.99 -9.56
N VAL A 226 -29.69 -13.80 -10.15
CA VAL A 226 -30.83 -12.86 -9.99
C VAL A 226 -32.08 -13.44 -10.61
N GLY A 227 -32.00 -14.08 -11.78
CA GLY A 227 -33.13 -14.74 -12.45
C GLY A 227 -33.70 -15.90 -11.63
N LEU A 228 -32.84 -16.73 -11.01
CA LEU A 228 -33.25 -17.84 -10.15
C LEU A 228 -33.89 -17.35 -8.83
N LEU A 229 -33.36 -16.29 -8.23
CA LEU A 229 -33.94 -15.68 -7.03
C LEU A 229 -35.31 -15.05 -7.31
N THR A 230 -35.50 -14.38 -8.45
CA THR A 230 -36.82 -13.83 -8.86
C THR A 230 -37.82 -14.93 -9.18
N LEU A 231 -37.44 -15.99 -9.85
CA LEU A 231 -38.28 -17.16 -10.09
C LEU A 231 -38.69 -17.87 -8.80
N TYR A 232 -37.75 -18.01 -7.85
CA TYR A 232 -38.04 -18.58 -6.54
C TYR A 232 -39.04 -17.70 -5.74
N ALA A 233 -38.83 -16.40 -5.72
CA ALA A 233 -39.73 -15.46 -5.05
C ALA A 233 -41.14 -15.44 -5.68
N MET A 234 -41.25 -15.51 -7.01
CA MET A 234 -42.54 -15.63 -7.70
C MET A 234 -43.28 -16.95 -7.40
N ARG A 235 -42.53 -18.08 -7.35
CA ARG A 235 -43.10 -19.37 -6.95
C ARG A 235 -43.57 -19.40 -5.50
N ALA A 236 -42.80 -18.78 -4.59
CA ALA A 236 -43.17 -18.66 -3.19
C ALA A 236 -44.44 -17.82 -2.99
N ARG A 237 -44.59 -16.71 -3.73
CA ARG A 237 -45.83 -15.89 -3.74
C ARG A 237 -47.04 -16.68 -4.27
N ARG A 238 -46.89 -17.43 -5.37
CA ARG A 238 -48.01 -18.27 -5.93
C ARG A 238 -48.42 -19.41 -4.99
N ARG A 239 -47.53 -19.95 -4.17
CA ARG A 239 -47.88 -20.96 -3.15
C ARG A 239 -48.66 -20.33 -2.00
N ARG A 240 -48.34 -19.12 -1.54
CA ARG A 240 -49.08 -18.40 -0.49
C ARG A 240 -50.47 -17.97 -0.93
N SER A 241 -50.68 -17.57 -2.18
CA SER A 241 -52.02 -17.22 -2.69
C SER A 241 -52.94 -18.43 -2.88
N ARG A 242 -52.38 -19.64 -3.06
CA ARG A 242 -53.17 -20.89 -3.12
C ARG A 242 -53.55 -21.45 -1.74
N SER A 243 -52.80 -21.15 -0.69
CA SER A 243 -53.13 -21.56 0.69
C SER A 243 -54.15 -20.65 1.35
N LEU A 244 -54.34 -19.42 0.87
CA LEU A 244 -55.35 -18.48 1.36
C LEU A 244 -56.72 -18.60 0.65
N GLY A 245 -56.80 -19.39 -0.43
CA GLY A 245 -58.04 -19.64 -1.17
C GLY A 245 -58.84 -20.90 -0.79
N LEU A 246 -58.42 -21.60 0.31
CA LEU A 246 -59.03 -22.87 0.76
C LEU A 246 -59.71 -22.77 2.15
N VAL A 247 -59.98 -21.55 2.62
CA VAL A 247 -60.80 -21.36 3.83
C VAL A 247 -61.95 -20.43 3.46
N SER A 248 -62.95 -21.00 2.80
CA SER A 248 -64.32 -20.45 2.72
C SER A 248 -65.23 -21.62 2.33
N PHE A 249 -65.72 -22.30 3.35
CA PHE A 249 -67.04 -22.88 3.49
C PHE A 249 -67.18 -23.39 4.92
#